data_f49459542eb9acffbadff04fccb59f28
#
_entry.id   f49459542eb9acffbadff04fccb59f28
#
_cell.length_a   1.000
_cell.length_b   1.000
_cell.length_c   1.000
_cell.angle_alpha   90.00
_cell.angle_beta   90.00
_cell.angle_gamma   90.00
#
_symmetry.space_group_name_H-M   'P 1'
#
loop_
_entity.id
_entity.type
_entity.pdbx_description
1 polymer ?
#
loop_
_entity_poly.entity_id
_entity_poly.type
_entity_poly.pdbx_seq_one_letter_code
_entity_poly.pdbx_strand_id
1 'polypeptide(L)'
;FASALEKPFIAVNHLEGHALSPKLNSEINYPYLLLLISGGHSQFLNVQGLGNYKRLGTTIDDALGEAFDKTAKLLGIEFPGGPQIEILAEKGDPNKYDLPKPIFNKGGCNLSFAGLKTAILRIAKNIKTDQEKFDLAASFQKTVEQILYKKTKIAFTEFEKQNDIQKKIFVVAGGVAANKRIRSMLISLCNEENYQSMFPPIEFCGDNAAMIAMVGLEKFKLKQFDNLDHPAKPRWPLDEKAAFLKGAGVQL
;
A
#
# COMPACT_ATOMS: atom_id res chain seq x y z
N PHE A 1 -22.64 16.57 -15.58
CA PHE A 1 -22.42 17.88 -14.93
C PHE A 1 -21.43 18.72 -15.73
N ALA A 2 -20.21 18.27 -16.02
CA ALA A 2 -19.21 19.06 -16.74
C ALA A 2 -19.73 19.58 -18.09
N SER A 3 -20.37 18.71 -18.91
CA SER A 3 -20.97 19.08 -20.19
C SER A 3 -22.10 20.12 -20.01
N ALA A 4 -23.01 19.90 -19.06
CA ALA A 4 -24.17 20.81 -18.85
C ALA A 4 -23.75 22.18 -18.29
N LEU A 5 -22.63 22.26 -17.58
CA LEU A 5 -22.11 23.48 -16.97
C LEU A 5 -20.94 24.08 -17.76
N GLU A 6 -20.62 23.53 -18.92
CA GLU A 6 -19.50 23.97 -19.78
C GLU A 6 -18.17 24.08 -18.99
N LYS A 7 -17.93 23.13 -18.06
CA LYS A 7 -16.73 23.10 -17.25
C LYS A 7 -15.75 22.06 -17.77
N PRO A 8 -14.44 22.28 -17.57
CA PRO A 8 -13.42 21.28 -17.88
C PRO A 8 -13.71 19.96 -17.17
N PHE A 9 -13.49 18.84 -17.86
CA PHE A 9 -13.57 17.50 -17.32
C PHE A 9 -12.16 16.97 -17.05
N ILE A 10 -11.97 16.30 -15.92
CA ILE A 10 -10.68 15.70 -15.54
C ILE A 10 -10.93 14.27 -15.06
N ALA A 11 -10.40 13.32 -15.80
CA ALA A 11 -10.38 11.92 -15.40
C ALA A 11 -9.24 11.68 -14.39
N VAL A 12 -9.56 11.09 -13.26
CA VAL A 12 -8.60 10.84 -12.18
C VAL A 12 -8.40 9.35 -11.99
N ASN A 13 -7.14 8.92 -12.01
CA ASN A 13 -6.77 7.57 -11.63
C ASN A 13 -6.92 7.41 -10.10
N HIS A 14 -7.67 6.39 -9.66
CA HIS A 14 -7.90 6.12 -8.24
C HIS A 14 -6.59 5.93 -7.44
N LEU A 15 -5.63 5.21 -8.01
CA LEU A 15 -4.34 4.98 -7.37
C LEU A 15 -3.49 6.26 -7.27
N GLU A 16 -3.65 7.18 -8.23
CA GLU A 16 -3.04 8.51 -8.18
C GLU A 16 -3.63 9.34 -7.03
N GLY A 17 -4.93 9.16 -6.75
CA GLY A 17 -5.59 9.72 -5.56
C GLY A 17 -4.86 9.31 -4.28
N HIS A 18 -4.63 8.01 -4.08
CA HIS A 18 -3.85 7.52 -2.95
C HIS A 18 -2.41 8.04 -2.96
N ALA A 19 -1.74 8.03 -4.11
CA ALA A 19 -0.35 8.46 -4.22
C ALA A 19 -0.14 9.92 -3.80
N LEU A 20 -1.11 10.79 -4.09
CA LEU A 20 -1.06 12.21 -3.75
C LEU A 20 -1.79 12.56 -2.44
N SER A 21 -2.45 11.60 -1.78
CA SER A 21 -3.21 11.87 -0.54
C SER A 21 -2.40 12.57 0.58
N PRO A 22 -1.09 12.32 0.77
CA PRO A 22 -0.32 13.08 1.75
C PRO A 22 -0.16 14.57 1.41
N LYS A 23 -0.38 14.99 0.15
CA LYS A 23 -0.41 16.43 -0.22
C LYS A 23 -1.61 17.18 0.38
N LEU A 24 -2.60 16.48 0.92
CA LEU A 24 -3.72 17.12 1.61
C LEU A 24 -3.29 17.92 2.85
N ASN A 25 -2.18 17.53 3.47
CA ASN A 25 -1.68 18.15 4.71
C ASN A 25 -0.20 18.51 4.68
N SER A 26 0.51 18.26 3.57
CA SER A 26 1.96 18.48 3.48
C SER A 26 2.38 18.82 2.05
N GLU A 27 3.36 19.70 1.91
CA GLU A 27 4.04 19.88 0.63
C GLU A 27 5.01 18.75 0.38
N ILE A 28 4.91 18.14 -0.80
CA ILE A 28 5.77 17.03 -1.23
C ILE A 28 6.42 17.39 -2.55
N ASN A 29 7.74 17.40 -2.56
CA ASN A 29 8.53 17.63 -3.76
C ASN A 29 8.87 16.31 -4.44
N TYR A 30 8.92 16.32 -5.75
CA TYR A 30 9.37 15.20 -6.57
C TYR A 30 10.90 15.21 -6.73
N PRO A 31 11.55 14.07 -6.94
CA PRO A 31 10.97 12.73 -6.87
C PRO A 31 10.81 12.24 -5.42
N TYR A 32 9.91 11.28 -5.21
CA TYR A 32 9.78 10.55 -3.94
C TYR A 32 9.49 9.06 -4.16
N LEU A 33 9.88 8.24 -3.18
CA LEU A 33 9.51 6.82 -3.17
C LEU A 33 8.14 6.67 -2.51
N LEU A 34 7.23 5.95 -3.17
CA LEU A 34 5.90 5.63 -2.67
C LEU A 34 5.79 4.13 -2.37
N LEU A 35 5.29 3.79 -1.18
CA LEU A 35 4.71 2.49 -0.86
C LEU A 35 3.19 2.64 -0.83
N LEU A 36 2.52 2.11 -1.84
CA LEU A 36 1.07 2.06 -1.93
C LEU A 36 0.59 0.70 -1.41
N ILE A 37 -0.14 0.68 -0.29
CA ILE A 37 -0.66 -0.53 0.38
C ILE A 37 -2.14 -0.38 0.70
N SER A 38 -2.98 -1.07 -0.07
CA SER A 38 -4.45 -1.03 0.06
C SER A 38 -5.05 -2.43 0.02
N GLY A 39 -6.38 -2.53 -0.01
CA GLY A 39 -7.10 -3.78 -0.19
C GLY A 39 -6.77 -4.48 -1.50
N GLY A 40 -6.57 -3.74 -2.59
CA GLY A 40 -6.31 -4.29 -3.92
C GLY A 40 -4.88 -4.13 -4.44
N HIS A 41 -4.05 -3.30 -3.80
CA HIS A 41 -2.73 -2.96 -4.32
C HIS A 41 -1.65 -2.98 -3.23
N SER A 42 -0.47 -3.48 -3.58
CA SER A 42 0.74 -3.40 -2.77
C SER A 42 1.93 -3.23 -3.69
N GLN A 43 2.46 -2.01 -3.80
CA GLN A 43 3.53 -1.71 -4.76
C GLN A 43 4.43 -0.57 -4.31
N PHE A 44 5.70 -0.66 -4.73
CA PHE A 44 6.69 0.41 -4.62
C PHE A 44 6.78 1.15 -5.95
N LEU A 45 6.72 2.47 -5.89
CA LEU A 45 6.77 3.36 -7.05
C LEU A 45 7.78 4.48 -6.84
N ASN A 46 8.61 4.73 -7.84
CA ASN A 46 9.36 5.96 -7.96
C ASN A 46 8.44 7.01 -8.61
N VAL A 47 8.05 8.03 -7.87
CA VAL A 47 7.15 9.10 -8.29
C VAL A 47 7.99 10.28 -8.72
N GLN A 48 8.05 10.53 -10.01
CA GLN A 48 8.87 11.59 -10.63
C GLN A 48 8.09 12.86 -10.92
N GLY A 49 6.75 12.78 -10.85
CA GLY A 49 5.84 13.89 -11.11
C GLY A 49 4.40 13.42 -11.17
N LEU A 50 3.46 14.35 -11.30
CA LEU A 50 2.06 14.05 -11.57
C LEU A 50 1.95 13.30 -12.91
N GLY A 51 1.31 12.13 -12.90
CA GLY A 51 1.22 11.26 -14.08
C GLY A 51 2.53 10.56 -14.48
N ASN A 52 3.63 10.72 -13.74
CA ASN A 52 4.92 10.12 -14.06
C ASN A 52 5.39 9.20 -12.93
N TYR A 53 5.07 7.93 -13.08
CA TYR A 53 5.32 6.87 -12.10
C TYR A 53 6.15 5.76 -12.72
N LYS A 54 7.12 5.24 -11.97
CA LYS A 54 7.89 4.06 -12.35
C LYS A 54 7.79 3.00 -11.26
N ARG A 55 7.22 1.85 -11.60
CA ARG A 55 7.07 0.75 -10.65
C ARG A 55 8.40 0.06 -10.39
N LEU A 56 8.84 0.02 -9.13
CA LEU A 56 10.02 -0.70 -8.67
C LEU A 56 9.69 -2.15 -8.29
N GLY A 57 8.50 -2.38 -7.77
CA GLY A 57 8.01 -3.70 -7.40
C GLY A 57 6.52 -3.67 -7.06
N THR A 58 5.89 -4.83 -7.09
CA THR A 58 4.47 -5.01 -6.76
C THR A 58 4.25 -6.37 -6.13
N THR A 59 3.10 -6.57 -5.47
CA THR A 59 2.72 -7.93 -5.09
C THR A 59 2.58 -8.81 -6.32
N ILE A 60 3.04 -10.06 -6.22
CA ILE A 60 2.92 -11.06 -7.29
C ILE A 60 1.71 -11.98 -7.10
N ASP A 61 0.99 -11.79 -5.99
CA ASP A 61 -0.19 -12.57 -5.61
C ASP A 61 -1.21 -11.69 -4.86
N ASP A 62 -1.55 -11.99 -3.61
CA ASP A 62 -2.51 -11.21 -2.82
C ASP A 62 -1.96 -9.80 -2.50
N ALA A 63 -2.82 -8.80 -2.47
CA ALA A 63 -2.49 -7.49 -1.88
C ALA A 63 -2.42 -7.59 -0.35
N LEU A 64 -1.71 -6.66 0.29
CA LEU A 64 -1.51 -6.70 1.75
C LEU A 64 -2.82 -6.54 2.53
N GLY A 65 -3.68 -5.59 2.14
CA GLY A 65 -4.98 -5.42 2.79
C GLY A 65 -5.86 -6.66 2.62
N GLU A 66 -5.85 -7.26 1.43
CA GLU A 66 -6.52 -8.54 1.18
C GLU A 66 -5.98 -9.67 2.07
N ALA A 67 -4.66 -9.70 2.33
CA ALA A 67 -4.06 -10.68 3.25
C ALA A 67 -4.54 -10.47 4.69
N PHE A 68 -4.70 -9.23 5.15
CA PHE A 68 -5.31 -8.90 6.45
C PHE A 68 -6.77 -9.38 6.52
N ASP A 69 -7.59 -9.04 5.52
CA ASP A 69 -9.01 -9.41 5.49
C ASP A 69 -9.20 -10.94 5.41
N LYS A 70 -8.40 -11.62 4.61
CA LYS A 70 -8.40 -13.10 4.53
C LYS A 70 -8.00 -13.73 5.86
N THR A 71 -7.00 -13.17 6.56
CA THR A 71 -6.58 -13.63 7.88
C THR A 71 -7.69 -13.43 8.90
N ALA A 72 -8.33 -12.26 8.93
CA ALA A 72 -9.46 -11.97 9.79
C ALA A 72 -10.60 -12.97 9.58
N LYS A 73 -10.99 -13.21 8.32
CA LYS A 73 -12.02 -14.19 7.97
C LYS A 73 -11.70 -15.60 8.49
N LEU A 74 -10.42 -16.03 8.38
CA LEU A 74 -9.99 -17.35 8.87
C LEU A 74 -10.04 -17.45 10.41
N LEU A 75 -9.95 -16.34 11.12
CA LEU A 75 -10.10 -16.24 12.58
C LEU A 75 -11.56 -16.01 13.02
N GLY A 76 -12.53 -15.98 12.10
CA GLY A 76 -13.93 -15.75 12.40
C GLY A 76 -14.26 -14.28 12.72
N ILE A 77 -13.48 -13.34 12.16
CA ILE A 77 -13.62 -11.89 12.38
C ILE A 77 -14.31 -11.27 11.16
N GLU A 78 -15.26 -10.37 11.40
CA GLU A 78 -15.99 -9.66 10.36
C GLU A 78 -15.16 -8.58 9.67
N PHE A 79 -15.58 -8.22 8.44
CA PHE A 79 -15.01 -7.12 7.68
C PHE A 79 -15.35 -5.75 8.31
N PRO A 80 -14.43 -4.77 8.30
CA PRO A 80 -13.06 -4.81 7.77
C PRO A 80 -12.08 -5.51 8.71
N GLY A 81 -11.30 -6.45 8.17
CA GLY A 81 -10.43 -7.30 8.97
C GLY A 81 -9.17 -6.63 9.49
N GLY A 82 -8.60 -5.69 8.72
CA GLY A 82 -7.32 -5.05 9.05
C GLY A 82 -7.27 -4.44 10.45
N PRO A 83 -8.18 -3.52 10.82
CA PRO A 83 -8.22 -2.91 12.14
C PRO A 83 -8.44 -3.93 13.28
N GLN A 84 -9.24 -4.95 13.04
CA GLN A 84 -9.52 -5.97 14.04
C GLN A 84 -8.30 -6.87 14.29
N ILE A 85 -7.56 -7.25 13.24
CA ILE A 85 -6.29 -7.99 13.38
C ILE A 85 -5.30 -7.17 14.21
N GLU A 86 -5.20 -5.87 14.00
CA GLU A 86 -4.33 -4.98 14.76
C GLU A 86 -4.68 -5.03 16.27
N ILE A 87 -5.97 -4.89 16.61
CA ILE A 87 -6.46 -4.93 18.00
C ILE A 87 -6.17 -6.29 18.66
N LEU A 88 -6.39 -7.40 17.95
CA LEU A 88 -6.10 -8.73 18.48
C LEU A 88 -4.60 -8.96 18.66
N ALA A 89 -3.79 -8.48 17.72
CA ALA A 89 -2.34 -8.61 17.75
C ALA A 89 -1.70 -7.91 18.97
N GLU A 90 -2.32 -6.85 19.49
CA GLU A 90 -1.86 -6.18 20.72
C GLU A 90 -1.92 -7.08 21.96
N LYS A 91 -2.76 -8.13 21.94
CA LYS A 91 -3.01 -9.05 23.08
C LYS A 91 -2.25 -10.37 22.95
N GLY A 92 -1.60 -10.63 21.82
CA GLY A 92 -0.98 -11.91 21.51
C GLY A 92 0.55 -11.90 21.58
N ASP A 93 1.13 -13.10 21.63
CA ASP A 93 2.58 -13.29 21.51
C ASP A 93 2.99 -13.33 20.03
N PRO A 94 3.74 -12.34 19.55
CA PRO A 94 4.18 -12.29 18.15
C PRO A 94 5.22 -13.35 17.79
N ASN A 95 5.73 -14.13 18.74
CA ASN A 95 6.71 -15.19 18.54
C ASN A 95 6.12 -16.60 18.59
N LYS A 96 4.81 -16.71 18.88
CA LYS A 96 4.15 -18.01 19.07
C LYS A 96 4.18 -18.87 17.82
N TYR A 97 3.96 -18.28 16.64
CA TYR A 97 3.90 -19.01 15.38
C TYR A 97 4.96 -18.47 14.40
N ASP A 98 5.81 -19.36 13.89
CA ASP A 98 6.73 -19.01 12.80
C ASP A 98 6.02 -19.14 11.46
N LEU A 99 5.68 -17.99 10.86
CA LEU A 99 4.97 -17.92 9.60
C LEU A 99 5.94 -17.73 8.43
N PRO A 100 5.64 -18.32 7.26
CA PRO A 100 6.50 -18.18 6.10
C PRO A 100 6.58 -16.73 5.62
N LYS A 101 7.73 -16.35 5.08
CA LYS A 101 7.99 -15.04 4.47
C LYS A 101 8.26 -15.26 2.97
N PRO A 102 7.20 -15.31 2.12
CA PRO A 102 7.38 -15.59 0.70
C PRO A 102 8.30 -14.56 0.06
N ILE A 103 9.16 -15.00 -0.86
CA ILE A 103 10.15 -14.18 -1.58
C ILE A 103 11.00 -13.22 -0.73
N PHE A 104 11.04 -13.43 0.59
CA PHE A 104 11.77 -12.57 1.55
C PHE A 104 13.26 -12.44 1.20
N ASN A 105 13.91 -13.53 0.80
CA ASN A 105 15.33 -13.56 0.44
C ASN A 105 15.59 -13.37 -1.06
N LYS A 106 14.54 -13.22 -1.88
CA LYS A 106 14.71 -12.88 -3.29
C LYS A 106 15.00 -11.38 -3.43
N GLY A 107 15.93 -11.02 -4.28
CA GLY A 107 16.21 -9.64 -4.63
C GLY A 107 15.00 -8.94 -5.26
N GLY A 108 15.11 -7.61 -5.40
CA GLY A 108 14.05 -6.75 -5.95
C GLY A 108 12.94 -6.43 -4.95
N CYS A 109 12.06 -5.52 -5.36
CA CYS A 109 11.04 -4.90 -4.51
C CYS A 109 9.67 -5.60 -4.56
N ASN A 110 9.55 -6.75 -5.24
CA ASN A 110 8.29 -7.49 -5.29
C ASN A 110 7.89 -8.04 -3.92
N LEU A 111 6.58 -8.09 -3.69
CA LEU A 111 5.93 -8.58 -2.48
C LEU A 111 5.15 -9.86 -2.78
N SER A 112 4.89 -10.67 -1.75
CA SER A 112 4.03 -11.85 -1.83
C SER A 112 3.44 -12.16 -0.46
N PHE A 113 2.13 -12.43 -0.41
CA PHE A 113 1.39 -12.68 0.83
C PHE A 113 0.51 -13.95 0.77
N ALA A 114 0.28 -14.56 -0.40
CA ALA A 114 -0.61 -15.73 -0.54
C ALA A 114 -0.12 -16.94 0.27
N GLY A 115 1.20 -17.11 0.42
CA GLY A 115 1.77 -18.17 1.25
C GLY A 115 1.41 -18.04 2.74
N LEU A 116 1.24 -16.81 3.24
CA LEU A 116 0.77 -16.54 4.62
C LEU A 116 -0.64 -17.07 4.83
N LYS A 117 -1.58 -16.80 3.91
CA LYS A 117 -2.96 -17.30 3.97
C LYS A 117 -3.00 -18.82 4.18
N THR A 118 -2.19 -19.56 3.40
CA THR A 118 -2.17 -21.03 3.49
C THR A 118 -1.63 -21.50 4.85
N ALA A 119 -0.60 -20.85 5.38
CA ALA A 119 -0.05 -21.17 6.69
C ALA A 119 -1.06 -20.88 7.80
N ILE A 120 -1.69 -19.70 7.77
CA ILE A 120 -2.72 -19.30 8.72
C ILE A 120 -3.91 -20.26 8.69
N LEU A 121 -4.41 -20.65 7.50
CA LEU A 121 -5.49 -21.62 7.37
C LEU A 121 -5.19 -22.96 8.07
N ARG A 122 -3.95 -23.43 7.99
CA ARG A 122 -3.53 -24.70 8.64
C ARG A 122 -3.54 -24.56 10.17
N ILE A 123 -3.06 -23.43 10.68
CA ILE A 123 -3.02 -23.17 12.13
C ILE A 123 -4.43 -22.92 12.67
N ALA A 124 -5.23 -22.09 11.99
CA ALA A 124 -6.57 -21.68 12.40
C ALA A 124 -7.52 -22.87 12.62
N LYS A 125 -7.35 -23.96 11.86
CA LYS A 125 -8.14 -25.20 12.04
C LYS A 125 -7.98 -25.85 13.43
N ASN A 126 -6.86 -25.59 14.10
CA ASN A 126 -6.52 -26.21 15.39
C ASN A 126 -6.64 -25.25 16.57
N ILE A 127 -7.00 -23.98 16.33
CA ILE A 127 -7.21 -22.98 17.38
C ILE A 127 -8.42 -23.36 18.22
N LYS A 128 -8.26 -23.35 19.56
CA LYS A 128 -9.28 -23.71 20.54
C LYS A 128 -9.61 -22.57 21.51
N THR A 129 -8.71 -21.59 21.64
CA THR A 129 -8.83 -20.51 22.62
C THR A 129 -8.70 -19.14 21.95
N ASP A 130 -9.24 -18.11 22.60
CA ASP A 130 -9.07 -16.74 22.11
C ASP A 130 -7.61 -16.27 22.21
N GLN A 131 -6.85 -16.77 23.20
CA GLN A 131 -5.42 -16.45 23.29
C GLN A 131 -4.65 -16.95 22.06
N GLU A 132 -4.94 -18.14 21.58
CA GLU A 132 -4.32 -18.67 20.35
C GLU A 132 -4.68 -17.85 19.12
N LYS A 133 -5.89 -17.25 19.04
CA LYS A 133 -6.27 -16.30 18.00
C LYS A 133 -5.45 -15.01 18.10
N PHE A 134 -5.28 -14.47 19.30
CA PHE A 134 -4.46 -13.28 19.55
C PHE A 134 -3.01 -13.52 19.13
N ASP A 135 -2.45 -14.67 19.53
CA ASP A 135 -1.09 -15.06 19.19
C ASP A 135 -0.89 -15.21 17.68
N LEU A 136 -1.88 -15.78 16.96
CA LEU A 136 -1.80 -15.92 15.51
C LEU A 136 -1.91 -14.57 14.81
N ALA A 137 -2.79 -13.67 15.27
CA ALA A 137 -2.89 -12.32 14.76
C ALA A 137 -1.57 -11.54 14.98
N ALA A 138 -0.95 -11.66 16.16
CA ALA A 138 0.32 -11.02 16.50
C ALA A 138 1.47 -11.57 15.65
N SER A 139 1.54 -12.89 15.47
CA SER A 139 2.56 -13.54 14.63
C SER A 139 2.42 -13.16 13.15
N PHE A 140 1.18 -13.04 12.64
CA PHE A 140 0.90 -12.56 11.30
C PHE A 140 1.39 -11.13 11.11
N GLN A 141 0.99 -10.22 12.00
CA GLN A 141 1.37 -8.81 11.91
C GLN A 141 2.89 -8.62 11.96
N LYS A 142 3.57 -9.30 12.89
CA LYS A 142 5.04 -9.32 12.96
C LYS A 142 5.68 -9.80 11.65
N THR A 143 5.14 -10.87 11.06
CA THR A 143 5.66 -11.41 9.79
C THR A 143 5.51 -10.40 8.65
N VAL A 144 4.37 -9.72 8.58
CA VAL A 144 4.13 -8.62 7.62
C VAL A 144 5.12 -7.47 7.85
N GLU A 145 5.31 -7.03 9.10
CA GLU A 145 6.28 -5.98 9.44
C GLU A 145 7.69 -6.35 8.94
N GLN A 146 8.13 -7.60 9.15
CA GLN A 146 9.44 -8.07 8.70
C GLN A 146 9.58 -8.06 7.17
N ILE A 147 8.53 -8.51 6.45
CA ILE A 147 8.52 -8.48 4.98
C ILE A 147 8.63 -7.04 4.47
N LEU A 148 7.79 -6.14 5.00
CA LEU A 148 7.79 -4.73 4.60
C LEU A 148 9.11 -4.05 4.93
N TYR A 149 9.66 -4.26 6.15
CA TYR A 149 10.95 -3.70 6.55
C TYR A 149 12.04 -4.05 5.52
N LYS A 150 12.21 -5.34 5.24
CA LYS A 150 13.25 -5.79 4.31
C LYS A 150 13.05 -5.27 2.89
N LYS A 151 11.82 -5.33 2.38
CA LYS A 151 11.51 -4.91 1.00
C LYS A 151 11.59 -3.39 0.84
N THR A 152 11.26 -2.63 1.87
CA THR A 152 11.42 -1.17 1.87
C THR A 152 12.91 -0.78 1.84
N LYS A 153 13.79 -1.47 2.58
CA LYS A 153 15.24 -1.23 2.47
C LYS A 153 15.77 -1.45 1.05
N ILE A 154 15.32 -2.51 0.39
CA ILE A 154 15.67 -2.77 -1.01
C ILE A 154 15.12 -1.66 -1.91
N ALA A 155 13.88 -1.21 -1.66
CA ALA A 155 13.26 -0.14 -2.44
C ALA A 155 13.98 1.20 -2.28
N PHE A 156 14.49 1.53 -1.08
CA PHE A 156 15.34 2.69 -0.85
C PHE A 156 16.59 2.65 -1.75
N THR A 157 17.31 1.52 -1.72
CA THR A 157 18.50 1.32 -2.57
C THR A 157 18.18 1.45 -4.07
N GLU A 158 17.07 0.85 -4.53
CA GLU A 158 16.69 0.92 -5.95
C GLU A 158 16.21 2.32 -6.37
N PHE A 159 15.58 3.05 -5.47
CA PHE A 159 15.17 4.43 -5.69
C PHE A 159 16.38 5.36 -5.79
N GLU A 160 17.36 5.23 -4.90
CA GLU A 160 18.60 6.02 -4.90
C GLU A 160 19.44 5.82 -6.15
N LYS A 161 19.51 4.59 -6.68
CA LYS A 161 20.19 4.31 -7.96
C LYS A 161 19.58 5.03 -9.17
N GLN A 162 18.31 5.40 -9.09
CA GLN A 162 17.56 5.98 -10.22
C GLN A 162 17.42 7.49 -10.14
N ASN A 163 17.78 8.10 -9.00
CA ASN A 163 17.55 9.51 -8.74
C ASN A 163 18.79 10.13 -8.07
N ASP A 164 19.22 11.28 -8.56
CA ASP A 164 20.15 12.15 -7.85
C ASP A 164 19.32 13.04 -6.91
N ILE A 165 19.23 12.66 -5.62
CA ILE A 165 18.31 13.27 -4.67
C ILE A 165 19.07 13.90 -3.50
N GLN A 166 18.81 15.19 -3.25
CA GLN A 166 19.27 15.88 -2.06
C GLN A 166 18.38 15.57 -0.84
N LYS A 167 17.08 15.36 -1.06
CA LYS A 167 16.10 15.11 -0.01
C LYS A 167 15.39 13.78 -0.25
N LYS A 168 15.62 12.81 0.63
CA LYS A 168 15.03 11.47 0.56
C LYS A 168 13.64 11.49 1.19
N ILE A 169 12.59 11.39 0.38
CA ILE A 169 11.19 11.36 0.84
C ILE A 169 10.60 9.98 0.59
N PHE A 170 10.00 9.42 1.62
CA PHE A 170 9.25 8.16 1.55
C PHE A 170 7.80 8.39 1.94
N VAL A 171 6.91 8.17 0.99
CA VAL A 171 5.47 8.30 1.16
C VAL A 171 4.84 6.92 1.33
N VAL A 172 3.95 6.77 2.30
CA VAL A 172 3.16 5.54 2.49
C VAL A 172 1.68 5.89 2.42
N ALA A 173 0.93 5.27 1.52
CA ALA A 173 -0.46 5.58 1.27
C ALA A 173 -1.32 4.32 1.06
N GLY A 174 -2.64 4.48 1.09
CA GLY A 174 -3.64 3.41 1.03
C GLY A 174 -4.10 2.94 2.42
N GLY A 175 -5.20 2.19 2.48
CA GLY A 175 -5.87 1.85 3.74
C GLY A 175 -4.98 1.16 4.79
N VAL A 176 -4.02 0.33 4.37
CA VAL A 176 -3.10 -0.34 5.30
C VAL A 176 -2.11 0.63 5.95
N ALA A 177 -1.88 1.82 5.36
CA ALA A 177 -1.06 2.87 5.98
C ALA A 177 -1.66 3.43 7.27
N ALA A 178 -2.93 3.12 7.59
CA ALA A 178 -3.56 3.43 8.87
C ALA A 178 -3.08 2.52 10.01
N ASN A 179 -2.57 1.31 9.73
CA ASN A 179 -2.08 0.38 10.74
C ASN A 179 -0.92 0.99 11.53
N LYS A 180 -1.10 1.16 12.84
CA LYS A 180 -0.17 1.89 13.71
C LYS A 180 1.19 1.20 13.84
N ARG A 181 1.18 -0.15 13.89
CA ARG A 181 2.42 -0.93 14.01
C ARG A 181 3.26 -0.84 12.76
N ILE A 182 2.64 -1.00 11.58
CA ILE A 182 3.32 -0.85 10.28
C ILE A 182 3.84 0.57 10.14
N ARG A 183 3.04 1.58 10.49
CA ARG A 183 3.43 3.00 10.45
C ARG A 183 4.64 3.26 11.34
N SER A 184 4.62 2.82 12.59
CA SER A 184 5.73 3.01 13.55
C SER A 184 7.01 2.33 13.06
N MET A 185 6.92 1.09 12.56
CA MET A 185 8.07 0.37 12.00
C MET A 185 8.67 1.09 10.80
N LEU A 186 7.84 1.59 9.87
CA LEU A 186 8.32 2.31 8.69
C LEU A 186 8.91 3.69 9.04
N ILE A 187 8.37 4.38 10.05
CA ILE A 187 8.96 5.62 10.58
C ILE A 187 10.35 5.35 11.17
N SER A 188 10.49 4.29 11.97
CA SER A 188 11.79 3.90 12.54
C SER A 188 12.81 3.59 11.44
N LEU A 189 12.39 2.80 10.43
CA LEU A 189 13.24 2.50 9.28
C LEU A 189 13.65 3.76 8.50
N CYS A 190 12.75 4.73 8.32
CA CYS A 190 13.07 6.00 7.68
C CYS A 190 14.14 6.77 8.46
N ASN A 191 14.04 6.79 9.79
CA ASN A 191 15.04 7.44 10.64
C ASN A 191 16.42 6.74 10.53
N GLU A 192 16.44 5.41 10.47
CA GLU A 192 17.68 4.62 10.28
C GLU A 192 18.36 4.92 8.93
N GLU A 193 17.58 5.12 7.86
CA GLU A 193 18.08 5.29 6.49
C GLU A 193 18.10 6.77 6.01
N ASN A 194 17.85 7.71 6.93
CA ASN A 194 17.79 9.17 6.66
C ASN A 194 16.74 9.57 5.62
N TYR A 195 15.57 8.93 5.65
CA TYR A 195 14.40 9.31 4.87
C TYR A 195 13.43 10.15 5.69
N GLN A 196 12.84 11.16 5.08
CA GLN A 196 11.64 11.81 5.62
C GLN A 196 10.42 10.97 5.30
N SER A 197 9.78 10.39 6.32
CA SER A 197 8.53 9.65 6.15
C SER A 197 7.32 10.58 6.07
N MET A 198 6.41 10.31 5.14
CA MET A 198 5.17 11.05 4.97
C MET A 198 3.99 10.08 4.84
N PHE A 199 2.95 10.33 5.63
CA PHE A 199 1.72 9.55 5.65
C PHE A 199 0.52 10.50 5.55
N PRO A 200 -0.57 10.12 4.89
CA PRO A 200 -1.81 10.87 5.02
C PRO A 200 -2.33 10.79 6.46
N PRO A 201 -3.15 11.75 6.92
CA PRO A 201 -3.95 11.59 8.12
C PRO A 201 -4.72 10.27 8.08
N ILE A 202 -4.92 9.63 9.24
CA ILE A 202 -5.53 8.28 9.31
C ILE A 202 -6.89 8.25 8.62
N GLU A 203 -7.69 9.30 8.78
CA GLU A 203 -8.99 9.49 8.15
C GLU A 203 -8.96 9.53 6.61
N PHE A 204 -7.81 9.88 6.02
CA PHE A 204 -7.61 9.92 4.56
C PHE A 204 -6.78 8.76 4.02
N CYS A 205 -6.46 7.75 4.84
CA CYS A 205 -5.77 6.55 4.36
C CYS A 205 -6.66 5.66 3.47
N GLY A 206 -7.96 5.56 3.80
CA GLY A 206 -8.95 4.85 2.98
C GLY A 206 -9.42 5.66 1.78
N ASP A 207 -10.31 5.05 0.98
CA ASP A 207 -10.94 5.72 -0.15
C ASP A 207 -11.76 6.93 0.31
N ASN A 208 -11.52 8.07 -0.31
CA ASN A 208 -12.22 9.30 0.03
C ASN A 208 -12.26 10.28 -1.17
N ALA A 209 -13.23 11.20 -1.15
CA ALA A 209 -13.39 12.18 -2.23
C ALA A 209 -12.25 13.22 -2.26
N ALA A 210 -11.65 13.55 -1.10
CA ALA A 210 -10.60 14.57 -1.01
C ALA A 210 -9.34 14.18 -1.79
N MET A 211 -8.95 12.88 -1.77
CA MET A 211 -7.79 12.41 -2.53
C MET A 211 -8.01 12.54 -4.05
N ILE A 212 -9.24 12.33 -4.53
CA ILE A 212 -9.59 12.48 -5.94
C ILE A 212 -9.61 13.96 -6.32
N ALA A 213 -10.20 14.81 -5.48
CA ALA A 213 -10.22 16.26 -5.68
C ALA A 213 -8.81 16.85 -5.70
N MET A 214 -7.89 16.35 -4.86
CA MET A 214 -6.48 16.79 -4.84
C MET A 214 -5.80 16.54 -6.18
N VAL A 215 -5.93 15.35 -6.76
CA VAL A 215 -5.39 15.05 -8.10
C VAL A 215 -6.05 15.96 -9.16
N GLY A 216 -7.37 16.10 -9.09
CA GLY A 216 -8.09 16.99 -10.00
C GLY A 216 -7.59 18.44 -9.93
N LEU A 217 -7.32 18.95 -8.72
CA LEU A 217 -6.77 20.29 -8.52
C LEU A 217 -5.35 20.43 -9.11
N GLU A 218 -4.48 19.43 -8.89
CA GLU A 218 -3.13 19.46 -9.44
C GLU A 218 -3.14 19.40 -10.97
N LYS A 219 -3.98 18.54 -11.58
CA LYS A 219 -4.18 18.49 -13.03
C LYS A 219 -4.78 19.79 -13.58
N PHE A 220 -5.72 20.38 -12.86
CA PHE A 220 -6.34 21.66 -13.25
C PHE A 220 -5.31 22.80 -13.30
N LYS A 221 -4.42 22.90 -12.30
CA LYS A 221 -3.33 23.89 -12.28
C LYS A 221 -2.41 23.75 -13.50
N LEU A 222 -2.20 22.53 -13.96
CA LEU A 222 -1.39 22.20 -15.13
C LEU A 222 -2.18 22.28 -16.46
N LYS A 223 -3.45 22.66 -16.42
CA LYS A 223 -4.36 22.68 -17.58
C LYS A 223 -4.47 21.33 -18.30
N GLN A 224 -4.37 20.24 -17.56
CA GLN A 224 -4.54 18.89 -18.06
C GLN A 224 -6.01 18.51 -17.98
N PHE A 225 -6.72 18.64 -19.07
CA PHE A 225 -8.15 18.35 -19.21
C PHE A 225 -8.36 17.16 -20.12
N ASP A 226 -9.38 16.37 -19.84
CA ASP A 226 -9.78 15.22 -20.64
C ASP A 226 -11.04 15.55 -21.44
N ASN A 227 -11.25 14.82 -22.53
CA ASN A 227 -12.48 14.90 -23.30
C ASN A 227 -13.63 14.16 -22.60
N LEU A 228 -14.86 14.56 -22.89
CA LEU A 228 -16.06 13.95 -22.29
C LEU A 228 -16.30 12.49 -22.70
N ASP A 229 -15.66 12.03 -23.78
CA ASP A 229 -15.66 10.65 -24.27
C ASP A 229 -14.57 9.77 -23.63
N HIS A 230 -13.87 10.27 -22.60
CA HIS A 230 -12.85 9.51 -21.89
C HIS A 230 -13.41 8.15 -21.40
N PRO A 231 -12.83 7.02 -21.82
CA PRO A 231 -13.38 5.71 -21.49
C PRO A 231 -13.16 5.37 -20.02
N ALA A 232 -14.12 4.68 -19.40
CA ALA A 232 -13.92 4.12 -18.09
C ALA A 232 -12.81 3.05 -18.15
N LYS A 233 -11.81 3.18 -17.26
CA LYS A 233 -10.66 2.25 -17.18
C LYS A 233 -10.73 1.47 -15.86
N PRO A 234 -11.38 0.29 -15.82
CA PRO A 234 -11.49 -0.52 -14.59
C PRO A 234 -10.14 -0.97 -14.05
N ARG A 235 -9.14 -1.05 -14.94
CA ARG A 235 -7.74 -1.33 -14.62
C ARG A 235 -6.89 -0.22 -15.24
N TRP A 236 -6.48 0.68 -14.38
CA TRP A 236 -5.68 1.82 -14.79
C TRP A 236 -4.40 1.88 -13.93
N PRO A 237 -3.34 1.15 -14.32
CA PRO A 237 -2.08 1.15 -13.57
C PRO A 237 -1.44 2.54 -13.60
N LEU A 238 -0.70 2.90 -12.54
CA LEU A 238 0.06 4.15 -12.49
C LEU A 238 1.25 4.11 -13.46
N ASP A 239 1.92 2.97 -13.59
CA ASP A 239 2.97 2.75 -14.58
C ASP A 239 2.43 1.84 -15.69
N GLU A 240 1.93 2.44 -16.76
CA GLU A 240 1.39 1.72 -17.91
C GLU A 240 2.48 0.97 -18.73
N LYS A 241 3.76 1.31 -18.52
CA LYS A 241 4.91 0.67 -19.20
C LYS A 241 5.45 -0.53 -18.44
N ALA A 242 5.04 -0.70 -17.17
CA ALA A 242 5.52 -1.79 -16.35
C ALA A 242 4.97 -3.14 -16.85
N ALA A 243 5.82 -4.17 -16.85
CA ALA A 243 5.41 -5.51 -17.25
C ALA A 243 4.23 -6.00 -16.39
N PHE A 244 3.24 -6.58 -17.06
CA PHE A 244 2.11 -7.21 -16.36
C PHE A 244 2.62 -8.40 -15.52
N LEU A 245 2.27 -8.43 -14.24
CA LEU A 245 2.54 -9.56 -13.36
C LEU A 245 1.22 -10.25 -13.04
N LYS A 246 1.12 -11.52 -13.42
CA LYS A 246 -0.05 -12.36 -13.13
C LYS A 246 -0.16 -12.52 -11.61
N GLY A 247 -1.30 -12.18 -11.03
CA GLY A 247 -1.55 -12.30 -9.58
C GLY A 247 -1.58 -10.97 -8.82
N ALA A 248 -1.12 -9.87 -9.37
CA ALA A 248 -1.16 -8.56 -8.71
C ALA A 248 -2.58 -7.94 -8.70
N GLY A 249 -3.51 -8.52 -7.96
CA GLY A 249 -4.90 -8.03 -7.88
C GLY A 249 -5.73 -8.25 -9.14
N VAL A 250 -5.26 -9.11 -10.03
CA VAL A 250 -5.93 -9.42 -11.31
C VAL A 250 -6.44 -10.85 -11.28
N GLN A 251 -7.62 -11.07 -10.74
CA GLN A 251 -8.43 -12.19 -11.19
C GLN A 251 -8.99 -11.83 -12.58
N LEU A 252 -8.68 -12.68 -13.55
CA LEU A 252 -9.33 -12.65 -14.87
C LEU A 252 -10.80 -12.95 -14.74
#